data_eb726841b28e554dd58e577a4514be44
#
_entry.id   eb726841b28e554dd58e577a4514be44
#
_cell.length_a   1.000
_cell.length_b   1.000
_cell.length_c   1.000
_cell.angle_alpha   90.00
_cell.angle_beta   90.00
_cell.angle_gamma   90.00
#
_symmetry.space_group_name_H-M   'P 1'
#
loop_
_entity.id
_entity.type
_entity.pdbx_description
1 polymer ?
#
loop_
_entity_poly.entity_id
_entity_poly.type
_entity_poly.pdbx_seq_one_letter_code
_entity_poly.pdbx_strand_id
1 'polypeptide(L)'
;MARYAATVTSQHPAADTFSYLATFTNTADWDPGVIAAEQLDSGPVRPGTRFRLVVPFLGRRMALTYQVVTLVPGREIVLAASSRLLRAADRILVDPAGDGATVSYQADVRLRGPLALLDTLLRPGFRAIGQRATAGLAHALATPWVSHQAPQS
;
A
#
# COMPACT_ATOMS: atom_id res chain seq x y z
N MET A 1 2.09 9.84 -16.26
CA MET A 1 2.35 9.31 -14.91
C MET A 1 1.38 9.93 -13.92
N ALA A 2 0.73 9.10 -13.14
CA ALA A 2 -0.15 9.56 -12.08
C ALA A 2 0.53 9.33 -10.73
N ARG A 3 0.55 10.36 -9.88
CA ARG A 3 1.16 10.33 -8.55
C ARG A 3 0.14 10.79 -7.53
N TYR A 4 0.07 10.05 -6.43
CA TYR A 4 -0.71 10.43 -5.28
C TYR A 4 0.16 10.37 -4.03
N ALA A 5 0.11 11.42 -3.21
CA ALA A 5 0.85 11.49 -1.97
C ALA A 5 -0.04 12.03 -0.87
N ALA A 6 0.07 11.45 0.32
CA ALA A 6 -0.69 11.87 1.48
C ALA A 6 0.11 11.62 2.76
N THR A 7 -0.23 12.36 3.80
CA THR A 7 0.30 12.18 5.15
C THR A 7 -0.86 11.92 6.08
N VAL A 8 -0.78 10.84 6.86
CA VAL A 8 -1.79 10.48 7.86
C VAL A 8 -1.13 10.25 9.21
N THR A 9 -1.90 10.39 10.29
CA THR A 9 -1.43 10.11 11.64
C THR A 9 -1.91 8.76 12.12
N SER A 10 -1.09 8.08 12.92
CA SER A 10 -1.43 6.84 13.60
C SER A 10 -1.42 7.05 15.09
N GLN A 11 -2.41 6.49 15.78
CA GLN A 11 -2.42 6.45 17.25
C GLN A 11 -1.51 5.35 17.81
N HIS A 12 -1.04 4.43 16.95
CA HIS A 12 -0.19 3.32 17.34
C HIS A 12 1.29 3.72 17.31
N PRO A 13 2.13 3.11 18.14
CA PRO A 13 3.58 3.35 18.07
C PRO A 13 4.13 3.13 16.67
N ALA A 14 5.23 3.82 16.35
CA ALA A 14 5.82 3.76 15.01
C ALA A 14 6.18 2.33 14.59
N ALA A 15 6.73 1.53 15.49
CA ALA A 15 7.08 0.13 15.19
C ALA A 15 5.85 -0.71 14.82
N ASP A 16 4.76 -0.57 15.57
CA ASP A 16 3.52 -1.30 15.32
C ASP A 16 2.84 -0.82 14.03
N THR A 17 2.84 0.49 13.81
CA THR A 17 2.33 1.09 12.57
C THR A 17 3.09 0.57 11.37
N PHE A 18 4.42 0.53 11.44
CA PHE A 18 5.24 0.03 10.35
C PHE A 18 4.98 -1.46 10.08
N SER A 19 4.93 -2.28 11.12
CA SER A 19 4.66 -3.72 10.97
C SER A 19 3.30 -3.98 10.31
N TYR A 20 2.29 -3.22 10.70
CA TYR A 20 0.95 -3.32 10.10
C TYR A 20 0.99 -2.98 8.61
N LEU A 21 1.65 -1.87 8.24
CA LEU A 21 1.70 -1.41 6.85
C LEU A 21 2.63 -2.25 5.98
N ALA A 22 3.74 -2.75 6.54
CA ALA A 22 4.68 -3.62 5.82
C ALA A 22 4.08 -5.00 5.55
N THR A 23 3.12 -5.45 6.35
CA THR A 23 2.29 -6.61 6.05
C THR A 23 1.28 -6.21 4.99
N PHE A 24 1.71 -6.24 3.73
CA PHE A 24 1.00 -5.60 2.63
C PHE A 24 -0.34 -6.28 2.31
N THR A 25 -0.58 -7.48 2.82
CA THR A 25 -1.90 -8.13 2.79
C THR A 25 -2.97 -7.30 3.52
N ASN A 26 -2.57 -6.50 4.51
CA ASN A 26 -3.49 -5.61 5.24
C ASN A 26 -4.05 -4.50 4.34
N THR A 27 -3.45 -4.27 3.18
CA THR A 27 -3.96 -3.30 2.21
C THR A 27 -5.42 -3.59 1.84
N ALA A 28 -5.80 -4.86 1.76
CA ALA A 28 -7.18 -5.26 1.48
C ALA A 28 -8.16 -4.82 2.60
N ASP A 29 -7.65 -4.60 3.81
CA ASP A 29 -8.49 -4.20 4.95
C ASP A 29 -8.71 -2.68 5.01
N TRP A 30 -7.72 -1.89 4.59
CA TRP A 30 -7.83 -0.43 4.71
C TRP A 30 -8.05 0.29 3.38
N ASP A 31 -7.66 -0.30 2.25
CA ASP A 31 -7.83 0.33 0.92
C ASP A 31 -9.07 -0.25 0.22
N PRO A 32 -10.15 0.55 0.06
CA PRO A 32 -11.35 0.08 -0.64
C PRO A 32 -11.11 -0.22 -2.12
N GLY A 33 -10.01 0.25 -2.71
CA GLY A 33 -9.61 -0.06 -4.07
C GLY A 33 -8.92 -1.42 -4.22
N VAL A 34 -8.66 -2.14 -3.13
CA VAL A 34 -8.04 -3.46 -3.16
C VAL A 34 -9.08 -4.52 -2.83
N ILE A 35 -9.35 -5.40 -3.80
CA ILE A 35 -10.37 -6.46 -3.66
C ILE A 35 -9.82 -7.60 -2.82
N ALA A 36 -8.57 -7.98 -3.05
CA ALA A 36 -7.90 -9.07 -2.33
C ALA A 36 -6.39 -8.85 -2.34
N ALA A 37 -5.73 -9.35 -1.31
CA ALA A 37 -4.27 -9.29 -1.20
C ALA A 37 -3.75 -10.57 -0.54
N GLU A 38 -2.66 -11.13 -1.07
CA GLU A 38 -2.01 -12.30 -0.49
C GLU A 38 -0.49 -12.18 -0.57
N GLN A 39 0.20 -12.75 0.39
CA GLN A 39 1.66 -12.86 0.36
C GLN A 39 2.03 -14.14 -0.38
N LEU A 40 2.84 -14.02 -1.44
CA LEU A 40 3.23 -15.15 -2.26
C LEU A 40 4.43 -15.92 -1.69
N ASP A 41 5.33 -15.22 -1.01
CA ASP A 41 6.53 -15.81 -0.42
C ASP A 41 6.34 -15.95 1.09
N SER A 42 6.52 -17.14 1.62
CA SER A 42 6.38 -17.41 3.06
C SER A 42 7.50 -16.77 3.87
N GLY A 43 7.23 -16.57 5.16
CA GLY A 43 8.17 -16.01 6.11
C GLY A 43 8.04 -14.50 6.30
N PRO A 44 8.95 -13.89 7.07
CA PRO A 44 8.94 -12.46 7.33
C PRO A 44 9.09 -11.64 6.06
N VAL A 45 8.49 -10.44 6.04
CA VAL A 45 8.64 -9.50 4.94
C VAL A 45 10.10 -9.07 4.85
N ARG A 46 10.67 -9.15 3.63
CA ARG A 46 12.07 -8.80 3.32
C ARG A 46 12.15 -8.27 1.90
N PRO A 47 13.28 -7.66 1.49
CA PRO A 47 13.48 -7.33 0.08
C PRO A 47 13.32 -8.58 -0.79
N GLY A 48 12.53 -8.46 -1.85
CA GLY A 48 12.18 -9.57 -2.73
C GLY A 48 10.87 -10.27 -2.39
N THR A 49 10.30 -10.09 -1.19
CA THR A 49 8.98 -10.63 -0.85
C THR A 49 7.93 -10.10 -1.82
N ARG A 50 7.08 -10.99 -2.34
CA ARG A 50 6.05 -10.65 -3.30
C ARG A 50 4.67 -10.74 -2.69
N PHE A 51 3.82 -9.80 -3.09
CA PHE A 51 2.40 -9.73 -2.72
C PHE A 51 1.56 -9.64 -4.00
N ARG A 52 0.50 -10.42 -4.07
CA ARG A 52 -0.45 -10.35 -5.17
C ARG A 52 -1.67 -9.56 -4.71
N LEU A 53 -1.94 -8.45 -5.39
CA LEU A 53 -3.12 -7.64 -5.15
C LEU A 53 -4.06 -7.75 -6.34
N VAL A 54 -5.36 -7.86 -6.04
CA VAL A 54 -6.41 -7.79 -7.06
C VAL A 54 -7.11 -6.44 -6.92
N VAL A 55 -7.09 -5.68 -8.00
CA VAL A 55 -7.66 -4.33 -8.05
C VAL A 55 -8.61 -4.20 -9.24
N PRO A 56 -9.62 -3.31 -9.16
CA PRO A 56 -10.44 -3.00 -10.34
C PRO A 56 -9.63 -2.15 -11.33
N PHE A 57 -9.73 -2.45 -12.60
CA PHE A 57 -9.09 -1.67 -13.65
C PHE A 57 -9.91 -1.78 -14.94
N LEU A 58 -10.39 -0.61 -15.44
CA LEU A 58 -11.18 -0.51 -16.67
C LEU A 58 -12.39 -1.46 -16.71
N GLY A 59 -13.13 -1.53 -15.60
CA GLY A 59 -14.33 -2.36 -15.47
C GLY A 59 -14.08 -3.85 -15.26
N ARG A 60 -12.82 -4.24 -15.06
CA ARG A 60 -12.41 -5.64 -14.82
C ARG A 60 -11.58 -5.74 -13.56
N ARG A 61 -11.33 -6.97 -13.12
CA ARG A 61 -10.38 -7.26 -12.05
C ARG A 61 -9.01 -7.52 -12.65
N MET A 62 -7.99 -6.90 -12.08
CA MET A 62 -6.60 -7.08 -12.51
C MET A 62 -5.76 -7.50 -11.32
N ALA A 63 -4.95 -8.54 -11.52
CA ALA A 63 -3.96 -8.94 -10.53
C ALA A 63 -2.63 -8.23 -10.78
N LEU A 64 -2.08 -7.65 -9.73
CA LEU A 64 -0.76 -7.02 -9.74
C LEU A 64 0.12 -7.72 -8.72
N THR A 65 1.34 -8.08 -9.12
CA THR A 65 2.33 -8.61 -8.21
C THR A 65 3.28 -7.50 -7.80
N TYR A 66 3.20 -7.10 -6.54
CA TYR A 66 4.13 -6.16 -5.92
C TYR A 66 5.29 -6.91 -5.30
N GLN A 67 6.48 -6.38 -5.46
CA GLN A 67 7.68 -6.91 -4.85
C GLN A 67 8.32 -5.84 -3.97
N VAL A 68 8.76 -6.23 -2.78
CA VAL A 68 9.49 -5.34 -1.90
C VAL A 68 10.85 -5.04 -2.52
N VAL A 69 11.10 -3.77 -2.81
CA VAL A 69 12.35 -3.29 -3.41
C VAL A 69 13.28 -2.76 -2.33
N THR A 70 12.74 -2.01 -1.38
CA THR A 70 13.50 -1.41 -0.29
C THR A 70 12.78 -1.69 1.02
N LEU A 71 13.53 -2.08 2.03
CA LEU A 71 13.01 -2.26 3.38
C LEU A 71 14.02 -1.71 4.37
N VAL A 72 13.65 -0.64 5.05
CA VAL A 72 14.35 -0.11 6.23
C VAL A 72 13.46 -0.42 7.42
N PRO A 73 13.81 -1.41 8.25
CA PRO A 73 12.94 -1.88 9.33
C PRO A 73 12.46 -0.74 10.24
N GLY A 74 11.15 -0.72 10.49
CA GLY A 74 10.52 0.27 11.33
C GLY A 74 10.35 1.66 10.70
N ARG A 75 10.83 1.89 9.47
CA ARG A 75 10.83 3.23 8.89
C ARG A 75 10.29 3.33 7.47
N GLU A 76 10.78 2.49 6.55
CA GLU A 76 10.44 2.64 5.13
C GLU A 76 10.26 1.29 4.47
N ILE A 77 9.24 1.21 3.62
CA ILE A 77 9.09 0.12 2.66
C ILE A 77 8.71 0.70 1.31
N VAL A 78 9.36 0.21 0.26
CA VAL A 78 9.05 0.51 -1.14
C VAL A 78 8.70 -0.78 -1.84
N LEU A 79 7.53 -0.80 -2.48
CA LEU A 79 7.08 -1.94 -3.27
C LEU A 79 6.86 -1.47 -4.70
N ALA A 80 7.15 -2.36 -5.64
CA ALA A 80 6.97 -2.07 -7.06
C ALA A 80 6.26 -3.23 -7.76
N ALA A 81 5.39 -2.89 -8.69
CA ALA A 81 4.70 -3.84 -9.54
C ALA A 81 4.90 -3.47 -11.01
N SER A 82 4.99 -4.47 -11.87
CA SER A 82 5.10 -4.28 -13.31
C SER A 82 4.29 -5.33 -14.03
N SER A 83 3.46 -4.89 -14.96
CA SER A 83 2.67 -5.73 -15.84
C SER A 83 2.80 -5.25 -17.28
N ARG A 84 2.10 -5.92 -18.20
CA ARG A 84 2.04 -5.44 -19.59
C ARG A 84 1.33 -4.10 -19.73
N LEU A 85 0.41 -3.80 -18.80
CA LEU A 85 -0.46 -2.63 -18.88
C LEU A 85 0.09 -1.43 -18.12
N LEU A 86 0.80 -1.66 -17.01
CA LEU A 86 1.24 -0.56 -16.16
C LEU A 86 2.46 -0.93 -15.29
N ARG A 87 3.08 0.13 -14.76
CA ARG A 87 4.03 0.06 -13.65
C ARG A 87 3.44 0.83 -12.47
N ALA A 88 3.62 0.29 -11.30
CA ALA A 88 3.20 0.93 -10.05
C ALA A 88 4.33 0.86 -9.02
N ALA A 89 4.39 1.87 -8.16
CA ALA A 89 5.31 1.88 -7.03
C ALA A 89 4.64 2.55 -5.85
N ASP A 90 4.73 1.92 -4.70
CA ASP A 90 4.21 2.44 -3.44
C ASP A 90 5.36 2.64 -2.48
N ARG A 91 5.41 3.80 -1.83
CA ARG A 91 6.40 4.12 -0.81
C ARG A 91 5.69 4.52 0.47
N ILE A 92 6.05 3.87 1.56
CA ILE A 92 5.50 4.13 2.88
C ILE A 92 6.64 4.49 3.83
N LEU A 93 6.55 5.67 4.43
CA LEU A 93 7.48 6.14 5.46
C LEU A 93 6.73 6.28 6.76
N VAL A 94 7.32 5.79 7.84
CA VAL A 94 6.76 5.90 9.18
C VAL A 94 7.77 6.63 10.08
N ASP A 95 7.33 7.74 10.68
CA ASP A 95 8.12 8.51 11.63
C ASP A 95 7.42 8.55 12.99
N PRO A 96 8.15 8.39 14.10
CA PRO A 96 7.57 8.55 15.43
C PRO A 96 7.03 9.97 15.63
N ALA A 97 5.86 10.09 16.25
CA ALA A 97 5.25 11.37 16.60
C ALA A 97 4.55 11.23 17.95
N GLY A 98 5.20 11.69 19.03
CA GLY A 98 4.71 11.46 20.39
C GLY A 98 4.60 9.96 20.67
N ASP A 99 3.43 9.53 21.16
CA ASP A 99 3.13 8.11 21.42
C ASP A 99 2.66 7.36 20.17
N GLY A 100 2.38 8.09 19.09
CA GLY A 100 1.93 7.55 17.83
C GLY A 100 2.96 7.69 16.71
N ALA A 101 2.48 7.83 15.49
CA ALA A 101 3.34 7.94 14.31
C ALA A 101 2.71 8.84 13.24
N THR A 102 3.56 9.35 12.38
CA THR A 102 3.18 10.01 11.12
C THR A 102 3.55 9.10 9.97
N VAL A 103 2.60 8.83 9.08
CA VAL A 103 2.78 7.98 7.91
C VAL A 103 2.72 8.84 6.66
N SER A 104 3.78 8.80 5.86
CA SER A 104 3.82 9.40 4.53
C SER A 104 3.65 8.29 3.50
N TYR A 105 2.58 8.37 2.72
CA TYR A 105 2.25 7.39 1.69
C TYR A 105 2.34 8.03 0.32
N GLN A 106 3.02 7.39 -0.60
CA GLN A 106 3.12 7.83 -1.98
C GLN A 106 2.88 6.65 -2.92
N ALA A 107 1.99 6.83 -3.88
CA ALA A 107 1.71 5.86 -4.93
C ALA A 107 1.92 6.49 -6.30
N ASP A 108 2.68 5.82 -7.14
CA ASP A 108 2.93 6.21 -8.52
C ASP A 108 2.42 5.12 -9.46
N VAL A 109 1.70 5.52 -10.50
CA VAL A 109 1.22 4.61 -11.54
C VAL A 109 1.56 5.18 -12.90
N ARG A 110 2.15 4.37 -13.76
CA ARG A 110 2.45 4.70 -15.16
C ARG A 110 1.87 3.63 -16.07
N LEU A 111 0.98 4.05 -16.97
CA LEU A 111 0.46 3.17 -18.00
C LEU A 111 1.50 2.92 -19.09
N ARG A 112 1.45 1.73 -19.71
CA ARG A 112 2.42 1.28 -20.71
C ARG A 112 1.77 1.12 -22.08
N GLY A 113 2.61 1.19 -23.12
CA GLY A 113 2.17 0.98 -24.50
C GLY A 113 1.11 1.99 -24.93
N PRO A 114 0.11 1.54 -25.72
CA PRO A 114 -0.98 2.42 -26.18
C PRO A 114 -1.78 3.06 -25.04
N LEU A 115 -1.85 2.40 -23.87
CA LEU A 115 -2.55 2.92 -22.70
C LEU A 115 -1.88 4.17 -22.13
N ALA A 116 -0.59 4.39 -22.41
CA ALA A 116 0.11 5.60 -21.95
C ALA A 116 -0.55 6.87 -22.46
N LEU A 117 -1.24 6.83 -23.59
CA LEU A 117 -2.00 7.95 -24.13
C LEU A 117 -3.22 8.32 -23.26
N LEU A 118 -3.69 7.39 -22.43
CA LEU A 118 -4.82 7.57 -21.52
C LEU A 118 -4.41 8.10 -20.15
N ASP A 119 -3.11 8.20 -19.86
CA ASP A 119 -2.59 8.62 -18.56
C ASP A 119 -3.25 9.92 -18.06
N THR A 120 -3.34 10.94 -18.94
CA THR A 120 -3.92 12.22 -18.58
C THR A 120 -5.42 12.12 -18.27
N LEU A 121 -6.14 11.27 -19.01
CA LEU A 121 -7.57 11.07 -18.82
C LEU A 121 -7.89 10.31 -17.53
N LEU A 122 -6.98 9.43 -17.08
CA LEU A 122 -7.19 8.61 -15.89
C LEU A 122 -6.73 9.29 -14.60
N ARG A 123 -6.01 10.40 -14.66
CA ARG A 123 -5.52 11.12 -13.48
C ARG A 123 -6.61 11.50 -12.47
N PRO A 124 -7.77 12.05 -12.87
CA PRO A 124 -8.82 12.38 -11.91
C PRO A 124 -9.38 11.15 -11.18
N GLY A 125 -9.56 10.05 -11.92
CA GLY A 125 -9.99 8.76 -11.32
C GLY A 125 -8.96 8.21 -10.34
N PHE A 126 -7.68 8.28 -10.68
CA PHE A 126 -6.58 7.86 -9.82
C PHE A 126 -6.52 8.71 -8.54
N ARG A 127 -6.73 10.01 -8.65
CA ARG A 127 -6.80 10.90 -7.48
C ARG A 127 -7.93 10.53 -6.54
N ALA A 128 -9.11 10.21 -7.08
CA ALA A 128 -10.26 9.77 -6.29
C ALA A 128 -9.98 8.45 -5.57
N ILE A 129 -9.32 7.49 -6.24
CA ILE A 129 -8.88 6.23 -5.65
C ILE A 129 -7.91 6.49 -4.49
N GLY A 130 -6.93 7.36 -4.70
CA GLY A 130 -5.97 7.73 -3.66
C GLY A 130 -6.62 8.39 -2.44
N GLN A 131 -7.59 9.26 -2.65
CA GLN A 131 -8.33 9.90 -1.56
C GLN A 131 -9.11 8.89 -0.73
N ARG A 132 -9.75 7.90 -1.36
CA ARG A 132 -10.47 6.83 -0.66
C ARG A 132 -9.50 5.94 0.11
N ALA A 133 -8.39 5.58 -0.50
CA ALA A 133 -7.35 4.79 0.15
C ALA A 133 -6.80 5.51 1.39
N THR A 134 -6.53 6.81 1.27
CA THR A 134 -6.04 7.63 2.39
C THR A 134 -7.06 7.71 3.51
N ALA A 135 -8.34 7.90 3.19
CA ALA A 135 -9.40 7.92 4.19
C ALA A 135 -9.52 6.58 4.93
N GLY A 136 -9.44 5.47 4.19
CA GLY A 136 -9.43 4.13 4.78
C GLY A 136 -8.21 3.88 5.66
N LEU A 137 -7.04 4.32 5.21
CA LEU A 137 -5.81 4.22 5.98
C LEU A 137 -5.88 5.03 7.27
N ALA A 138 -6.33 6.27 7.20
CA ALA A 138 -6.49 7.13 8.37
C ALA A 138 -7.45 6.50 9.39
N HIS A 139 -8.54 5.91 8.92
CA HIS A 139 -9.49 5.21 9.77
C HIS A 139 -8.85 3.99 10.45
N ALA A 140 -8.15 3.16 9.69
CA ALA A 140 -7.47 1.98 10.22
C ALA A 140 -6.41 2.32 11.27
N LEU A 141 -5.67 3.41 11.06
CA LEU A 141 -4.62 3.85 11.99
C LEU A 141 -5.16 4.61 13.21
N ALA A 142 -6.40 5.08 13.17
CA ALA A 142 -7.09 5.70 14.30
C ALA A 142 -7.89 4.70 15.14
N THR A 143 -8.05 3.48 14.67
CA THR A 143 -8.86 2.45 15.33
C THR A 143 -7.95 1.53 16.16
N PRO A 144 -8.35 1.14 17.39
CA PRO A 144 -7.60 0.15 18.15
C PRO A 144 -7.54 -1.16 17.39
N TRP A 145 -6.35 -1.73 17.27
CA TRP A 145 -6.20 -3.05 16.68
C TRP A 145 -6.43 -4.11 17.74
N VAL A 146 -7.20 -5.14 17.39
CA VAL A 146 -7.27 -6.33 18.22
C VAL A 146 -5.91 -7.02 18.10
N SER A 147 -5.15 -7.02 19.20
CA SER A 147 -3.92 -7.79 19.27
C SER A 147 -4.29 -9.25 19.12
N HIS A 148 -4.11 -9.79 17.95
CA HIS A 148 -3.99 -11.23 17.82
C HIS A 148 -2.63 -11.57 18.44
N GLN A 149 -2.64 -11.73 19.77
CA GLN A 149 -1.54 -12.41 20.42
C GLN A 149 -1.52 -13.79 19.79
N ALA A 150 -0.49 -14.04 19.00
CA ALA A 150 -0.20 -15.40 18.61
C ALA A 150 -0.15 -16.23 19.90
N PRO A 151 -0.83 -17.39 19.96
CA PRO A 151 -0.75 -18.22 21.15
C PRO A 151 0.71 -18.52 21.42
N GLN A 152 1.17 -18.06 22.56
CA GLN A 152 2.48 -18.43 23.04
C GLN A 152 2.41 -19.91 23.39
N SER A 153 2.98 -20.71 22.51
CA SER A 153 3.22 -22.14 22.77
C SER A 153 4.50 -22.29 23.55
#